data_56ac11971791a3222985c4f90d7cbf0c
#
_entry.id   56ac11971791a3222985c4f90d7cbf0c
#
_cell.length_a   1.000
_cell.length_b   1.000
_cell.length_c   1.000
_cell.angle_alpha   90.00
_cell.angle_beta   90.00
_cell.angle_gamma   90.00
#
_symmetry.space_group_name_H-M   'P 1'
#
loop_
_entity.id
_entity.type
_entity.pdbx_description
1 polymer ?
#
loop_
_entity_poly.entity_id
_entity_poly.type
_entity_poly.pdbx_seq_one_letter_code
_entity_poly.pdbx_strand_id
1 'polypeptide(L)'
;MITFIICLVLLVVAYFTYGKYLEKVCKIDTKAEVPSSRLYDGVDYVPMPRWRTFLIQLLNIAGTGPIFGAILGACYGPVAFLWITLGGIFMGAMHDYLSGVILVRNDGLSITEIVARYLGKGAGAFMRIFSVALLLLVGVVFVVSPADILSTRFELIDKGWWLAIIIAYYFIATLLPVDKLIGKVYPLFGFALVAMALGLLGVLLFGDYTIPSMTLENLHINKENLPLVPTLFITIACGAISGFHATQSPLMARCVNNERECRFVFYGSMISESIIALIWAAVAMAFFHNDGGVSAALAGHTPAWAVNEISNTTLGVVGGILAILGVVAAPITSGDTAFRSARLIIADMLRLEQRTKWKRLVICAPLFAAGVALTFVNFDIVWRYFAWTNQALATVVLWCIVVYLHKERHNYWVAIVPAVFMTYICASFVFVSTQFVGMGAVPMAYVWGGVATIVITLLMAYKILRSRKALQ
;
A
#
# COMPACT_ATOMS: atom_id res chain seq x y z
N MET A 1 10.24 9.91 -22.23
CA MET A 1 11.07 8.69 -22.18
C MET A 1 12.26 8.80 -21.20
N ILE A 2 13.16 9.76 -21.35
CA ILE A 2 14.40 9.85 -20.53
C ILE A 2 14.10 9.87 -19.03
N THR A 3 13.19 10.72 -18.55
CA THR A 3 12.83 10.80 -17.13
C THR A 3 12.31 9.47 -16.58
N PHE A 4 11.48 8.77 -17.34
CA PHE A 4 10.97 7.45 -16.96
C PHE A 4 12.12 6.45 -16.77
N ILE A 5 13.05 6.39 -17.74
CA ILE A 5 14.22 5.49 -17.65
C ILE A 5 15.10 5.84 -16.44
N ILE A 6 15.36 7.13 -16.20
CA ILE A 6 16.13 7.58 -15.03
C ILE A 6 15.43 7.12 -13.74
N CYS A 7 14.11 7.32 -13.60
CA CYS A 7 13.34 6.89 -12.43
C CYS A 7 13.40 5.38 -12.24
N LEU A 8 13.26 4.60 -13.32
CA LEU A 8 13.35 3.14 -13.29
C LEU A 8 14.74 2.68 -12.80
N VAL A 9 15.81 3.26 -13.37
CA VAL A 9 17.19 2.96 -12.97
C VAL A 9 17.44 3.34 -11.52
N LEU A 10 16.95 4.50 -11.06
CA LEU A 10 17.10 4.94 -9.67
C LEU A 10 16.43 3.96 -8.68
N LEU A 11 15.24 3.44 -8.99
CA LEU A 11 14.57 2.43 -8.16
C LEU A 11 15.42 1.15 -8.04
N VAL A 12 15.97 0.66 -9.16
CA VAL A 12 16.82 -0.53 -9.16
C VAL A 12 18.14 -0.27 -8.41
N VAL A 13 18.79 0.86 -8.65
CA VAL A 13 20.06 1.23 -7.98
C VAL A 13 19.85 1.40 -6.47
N ALA A 14 18.71 1.96 -6.05
CA ALA A 14 18.38 2.13 -4.64
C ALA A 14 18.33 0.81 -3.88
N TYR A 15 17.88 -0.29 -4.49
CA TYR A 15 17.93 -1.62 -3.87
C TYR A 15 19.36 -2.03 -3.49
N PHE A 16 20.34 -1.73 -4.34
CA PHE A 16 21.75 -2.12 -4.13
C PHE A 16 22.55 -1.11 -3.30
N THR A 17 22.06 0.11 -3.16
CA THR A 17 22.75 1.21 -2.44
C THR A 17 22.05 1.55 -1.14
N TYR A 18 20.92 2.24 -1.21
CA TYR A 18 20.18 2.69 -0.03
C TYR A 18 19.62 1.50 0.80
N GLY A 19 19.16 0.43 0.15
CA GLY A 19 18.76 -0.79 0.85
C GLY A 19 19.91 -1.43 1.67
N LYS A 20 21.15 -1.46 1.12
CA LYS A 20 22.34 -1.90 1.88
C LYS A 20 22.73 -0.94 3.00
N TYR A 21 22.53 0.37 2.79
CA TYR A 21 22.76 1.35 3.85
C TYR A 21 21.79 1.12 5.03
N LEU A 22 20.52 0.84 4.77
CA LEU A 22 19.55 0.53 5.81
C LEU A 22 19.88 -0.77 6.58
N GLU A 23 20.46 -1.79 5.94
CA GLU A 23 20.99 -2.97 6.63
C GLU A 23 22.04 -2.59 7.68
N LYS A 24 22.95 -1.66 7.33
CA LYS A 24 23.95 -1.14 8.26
C LYS A 24 23.32 -0.32 9.38
N VAL A 25 22.31 0.49 9.06
CA VAL A 25 21.56 1.28 10.07
C VAL A 25 20.91 0.36 11.10
N CYS A 26 20.28 -0.75 10.66
CA CYS A 26 19.63 -1.71 11.56
C CYS A 26 20.60 -2.66 12.26
N LYS A 27 21.89 -2.69 11.87
CA LYS A 27 22.87 -3.67 12.39
C LYS A 27 22.30 -5.09 12.31
N ILE A 28 21.97 -5.51 11.09
CA ILE A 28 21.39 -6.84 10.83
C ILE A 28 22.27 -7.94 11.41
N ASP A 29 21.67 -8.82 12.22
CA ASP A 29 22.34 -9.99 12.80
C ASP A 29 21.92 -11.27 12.05
N THR A 30 22.88 -11.83 11.30
CA THR A 30 22.66 -13.06 10.54
C THR A 30 22.65 -14.34 11.39
N LYS A 31 23.03 -14.23 12.67
CA LYS A 31 23.05 -15.34 13.61
C LYS A 31 21.85 -15.35 14.55
N ALA A 32 21.08 -14.25 14.57
CA ALA A 32 19.88 -14.17 15.40
C ALA A 32 18.84 -15.20 14.94
N GLU A 33 18.24 -15.89 15.89
CA GLU A 33 17.12 -16.77 15.62
C GLU A 33 15.88 -15.93 15.25
N VAL A 34 15.31 -16.26 14.10
CA VAL A 34 14.08 -15.61 13.58
C VAL A 34 12.82 -16.34 14.06
N PRO A 35 11.65 -15.68 14.06
CA PRO A 35 10.40 -16.28 14.54
C PRO A 35 10.03 -17.60 13.86
N SER A 36 10.31 -17.75 12.56
CA SER A 36 10.01 -18.96 11.80
C SER A 36 10.68 -20.23 12.35
N SER A 37 11.86 -20.08 12.95
CA SER A 37 12.61 -21.18 13.57
C SER A 37 12.28 -21.31 15.06
N ARG A 38 12.29 -20.17 15.80
CA ARG A 38 12.14 -20.17 17.26
C ARG A 38 10.72 -20.51 17.72
N LEU A 39 9.71 -20.09 16.96
CA LEU A 39 8.29 -20.25 17.28
C LEU A 39 7.59 -21.21 16.31
N TYR A 40 8.35 -22.08 15.64
CA TYR A 40 7.82 -22.99 14.64
C TYR A 40 6.59 -23.77 15.14
N ASP A 41 5.46 -23.64 14.43
CA ASP A 41 4.19 -24.29 14.76
C ASP A 41 3.61 -25.11 13.59
N GLY A 42 4.25 -25.04 12.41
CA GLY A 42 3.79 -25.71 11.20
C GLY A 42 2.60 -25.06 10.52
N VAL A 43 2.09 -23.93 11.01
CA VAL A 43 0.89 -23.23 10.50
C VAL A 43 1.21 -21.78 10.14
N ASP A 44 1.48 -20.94 11.14
CA ASP A 44 1.75 -19.51 10.96
C ASP A 44 3.26 -19.20 10.94
N TYR A 45 4.04 -19.94 11.72
CA TYR A 45 5.49 -19.82 11.84
C TYR A 45 6.18 -20.95 11.09
N VAL A 46 6.35 -20.74 9.78
CA VAL A 46 6.92 -21.76 8.88
C VAL A 46 8.03 -21.15 8.03
N PRO A 47 9.28 -21.69 8.11
CA PRO A 47 10.36 -21.19 7.28
C PRO A 47 10.06 -21.43 5.80
N MET A 48 10.12 -20.38 4.98
CA MET A 48 9.88 -20.45 3.55
C MET A 48 11.10 -19.99 2.74
N PRO A 49 11.32 -20.54 1.52
CA PRO A 49 12.35 -20.04 0.61
C PRO A 49 12.15 -18.54 0.34
N ARG A 50 13.21 -17.75 0.39
CA ARG A 50 13.19 -16.27 0.28
C ARG A 50 12.41 -15.74 -0.91
N TRP A 51 12.52 -16.40 -2.09
CA TRP A 51 11.83 -15.98 -3.31
C TRP A 51 10.30 -16.14 -3.19
N ARG A 52 9.85 -17.18 -2.49
CA ARG A 52 8.43 -17.42 -2.23
C ARG A 52 7.90 -16.41 -1.23
N THR A 53 8.63 -16.15 -0.15
CA THR A 53 8.29 -15.11 0.84
C THR A 53 8.20 -13.73 0.18
N PHE A 54 9.14 -13.42 -0.74
CA PHE A 54 9.11 -12.19 -1.54
C PHE A 54 7.86 -12.10 -2.43
N LEU A 55 7.53 -13.14 -3.21
CA LEU A 55 6.36 -13.11 -4.10
C LEU A 55 5.05 -12.99 -3.32
N ILE A 56 4.94 -13.66 -2.18
CA ILE A 56 3.75 -13.56 -1.33
C ILE A 56 3.69 -12.15 -0.70
N GLN A 57 4.81 -11.59 -0.24
CA GLN A 57 4.86 -10.22 0.27
C GLN A 57 4.46 -9.22 -0.82
N LEU A 58 5.06 -9.33 -2.01
CA LEU A 58 4.73 -8.47 -3.15
C LEU A 58 3.24 -8.53 -3.48
N LEU A 59 2.65 -9.73 -3.57
CA LEU A 59 1.24 -9.89 -3.86
C LEU A 59 0.33 -9.34 -2.76
N ASN A 60 0.72 -9.52 -1.49
CA ASN A 60 -0.04 -9.01 -0.35
C ASN A 60 -0.08 -7.47 -0.32
N ILE A 61 0.98 -6.79 -0.77
CA ILE A 61 1.05 -5.32 -0.79
C ILE A 61 0.53 -4.74 -2.11
N ALA A 62 0.86 -5.36 -3.24
CA ALA A 62 0.54 -4.89 -4.59
C ALA A 62 -0.86 -5.34 -5.05
N GLY A 63 -1.91 -4.85 -4.39
CA GLY A 63 -3.29 -4.99 -4.88
C GLY A 63 -3.57 -4.06 -6.08
N THR A 64 -4.75 -3.44 -6.13
CA THR A 64 -5.05 -2.40 -7.15
C THR A 64 -4.35 -1.07 -6.87
N GLY A 65 -3.81 -0.88 -5.66
CA GLY A 65 -3.19 0.38 -5.22
C GLY A 65 -2.11 0.92 -6.13
N PRO A 66 -1.04 0.16 -6.47
CA PRO A 66 0.03 0.63 -7.34
C PRO A 66 -0.41 0.81 -8.81
N ILE A 67 -1.53 0.23 -9.21
CA ILE A 67 -2.08 0.34 -10.57
C ILE A 67 -3.03 1.54 -10.65
N PHE A 68 -4.12 1.51 -9.89
CA PHE A 68 -5.13 2.57 -9.92
C PHE A 68 -4.57 3.88 -9.36
N GLY A 69 -3.80 3.81 -8.27
CA GLY A 69 -3.13 5.00 -7.71
C GLY A 69 -2.14 5.62 -8.69
N ALA A 70 -1.43 4.81 -9.46
CA ALA A 70 -0.51 5.31 -10.49
C ALA A 70 -1.25 5.94 -11.69
N ILE A 71 -2.34 5.33 -12.16
CA ILE A 71 -3.19 5.87 -13.23
C ILE A 71 -3.83 7.20 -12.79
N LEU A 72 -4.43 7.24 -11.58
CA LEU A 72 -4.98 8.47 -11.01
C LEU A 72 -3.89 9.53 -10.76
N GLY A 73 -2.70 9.12 -10.33
CA GLY A 73 -1.55 9.98 -10.19
C GLY A 73 -1.05 10.54 -11.52
N ALA A 74 -1.13 9.77 -12.59
CA ALA A 74 -0.78 10.20 -13.93
C ALA A 74 -1.67 11.35 -14.46
N CYS A 75 -2.86 11.55 -13.88
CA CYS A 75 -3.70 12.72 -14.17
C CYS A 75 -3.01 14.05 -13.82
N TYR A 76 -2.08 14.04 -12.86
CA TYR A 76 -1.29 15.21 -12.49
C TYR A 76 -0.09 15.45 -13.42
N GLY A 77 0.16 14.52 -14.35
CA GLY A 77 1.26 14.58 -15.30
C GLY A 77 2.55 13.93 -14.80
N PRO A 78 3.67 14.14 -15.52
CA PRO A 78 4.96 13.46 -15.28
C PRO A 78 5.58 13.70 -13.90
N VAL A 79 5.14 14.71 -13.16
CA VAL A 79 5.53 14.92 -11.74
C VAL A 79 5.24 13.71 -10.87
N ALA A 80 4.26 12.88 -11.23
CA ALA A 80 3.95 11.61 -10.58
C ALA A 80 5.16 10.66 -10.53
N PHE A 81 6.03 10.67 -11.54
CA PHE A 81 7.25 9.85 -11.57
C PHE A 81 8.20 10.18 -10.43
N LEU A 82 8.33 11.47 -10.08
CA LEU A 82 9.18 11.88 -8.97
C LEU A 82 8.65 11.37 -7.64
N TRP A 83 7.33 11.48 -7.43
CA TRP A 83 6.74 10.99 -6.18
C TRP A 83 6.83 9.46 -6.08
N ILE A 84 6.51 8.71 -7.13
CA ILE A 84 6.65 7.25 -7.14
C ILE A 84 8.10 6.86 -6.84
N THR A 85 9.07 7.51 -7.47
CA THR A 85 10.49 7.15 -7.34
C THR A 85 11.08 7.57 -6.00
N LEU A 86 11.00 8.85 -5.65
CA LEU A 86 11.60 9.35 -4.40
C LEU A 86 10.83 8.88 -3.18
N GLY A 87 9.50 8.91 -3.24
CA GLY A 87 8.62 8.36 -2.21
C GLY A 87 8.85 6.86 -2.04
N GLY A 88 8.90 6.11 -3.13
CA GLY A 88 9.15 4.67 -3.13
C GLY A 88 10.49 4.30 -2.49
N ILE A 89 11.57 5.01 -2.82
CA ILE A 89 12.92 4.75 -2.31
C ILE A 89 13.05 5.15 -0.84
N PHE A 90 12.82 6.44 -0.54
CA PHE A 90 13.20 7.03 0.74
C PHE A 90 12.11 6.94 1.81
N MET A 91 10.87 6.67 1.41
CA MET A 91 9.74 6.54 2.32
C MET A 91 9.17 5.13 2.33
N GLY A 92 8.62 4.65 1.21
CA GLY A 92 7.95 3.35 1.14
C GLY A 92 8.87 2.17 1.42
N ALA A 93 9.94 2.01 0.65
CA ALA A 93 10.83 0.87 0.83
C ALA A 93 11.59 0.93 2.16
N MET A 94 11.95 2.12 2.65
CA MET A 94 12.51 2.31 3.98
C MET A 94 11.48 1.94 5.07
N HIS A 95 10.22 2.41 4.93
CA HIS A 95 9.13 2.09 5.85
C HIS A 95 8.89 0.59 5.92
N ASP A 96 8.76 -0.09 4.77
CA ASP A 96 8.47 -1.51 4.71
C ASP A 96 9.63 -2.35 5.24
N TYR A 97 10.86 -1.98 4.89
CA TYR A 97 12.04 -2.67 5.37
C TYR A 97 12.20 -2.55 6.90
N LEU A 98 12.13 -1.32 7.44
CA LEU A 98 12.34 -1.09 8.86
C LEU A 98 11.18 -1.66 9.69
N SER A 99 9.93 -1.52 9.24
CA SER A 99 8.80 -2.17 9.89
C SER A 99 8.94 -3.70 9.84
N GLY A 100 9.34 -4.27 8.71
CA GLY A 100 9.60 -5.70 8.57
C GLY A 100 10.67 -6.23 9.52
N VAL A 101 11.80 -5.53 9.66
CA VAL A 101 12.85 -5.87 10.63
C VAL A 101 12.34 -5.78 12.08
N ILE A 102 11.58 -4.71 12.39
CA ILE A 102 10.96 -4.58 13.72
C ILE A 102 10.01 -5.74 14.02
N LEU A 103 9.21 -6.14 13.04
CA LEU A 103 8.28 -7.26 13.18
C LEU A 103 9.01 -8.58 13.39
N VAL A 104 10.08 -8.87 12.64
CA VAL A 104 10.91 -10.07 12.82
C VAL A 104 11.53 -10.11 14.21
N ARG A 105 12.07 -8.99 14.71
CA ARG A 105 12.68 -8.87 16.04
C ARG A 105 11.66 -8.89 17.18
N ASN A 106 10.38 -8.74 16.88
CA ASN A 106 9.29 -8.77 17.84
C ASN A 106 8.29 -9.90 17.55
N ASP A 107 8.78 -11.08 17.19
CA ASP A 107 8.01 -12.33 17.05
C ASP A 107 6.87 -12.29 16.03
N GLY A 108 6.97 -11.44 15.02
CA GLY A 108 5.88 -11.26 14.05
C GLY A 108 4.58 -10.75 14.66
N LEU A 109 4.65 -9.95 15.75
CA LEU A 109 3.49 -9.28 16.34
C LEU A 109 2.79 -8.39 15.31
N SER A 110 1.51 -8.11 15.55
CA SER A 110 0.79 -7.16 14.70
C SER A 110 1.38 -5.75 14.78
N ILE A 111 1.23 -4.96 13.72
CA ILE A 111 1.73 -3.58 13.72
C ILE A 111 1.07 -2.72 14.81
N THR A 112 -0.17 -3.04 15.18
CA THR A 112 -0.89 -2.34 16.25
C THR A 112 -0.28 -2.60 17.63
N GLU A 113 0.23 -3.81 17.85
CA GLU A 113 0.96 -4.17 19.09
C GLU A 113 2.34 -3.52 19.12
N ILE A 114 3.04 -3.46 17.98
CA ILE A 114 4.31 -2.75 17.84
C ILE A 114 4.13 -1.26 18.16
N VAL A 115 3.10 -0.62 17.60
CA VAL A 115 2.77 0.77 17.91
C VAL A 115 2.45 0.95 19.41
N ALA A 116 1.70 0.03 20.01
CA ALA A 116 1.44 0.07 21.46
C ALA A 116 2.72 -0.06 22.30
N ARG A 117 3.67 -0.91 21.88
CA ARG A 117 4.95 -1.15 22.55
C ARG A 117 5.87 0.08 22.52
N TYR A 118 5.96 0.76 21.36
CA TYR A 118 6.89 1.89 21.19
C TYR A 118 6.25 3.25 21.38
N LEU A 119 5.00 3.45 20.95
CA LEU A 119 4.27 4.71 21.10
C LEU A 119 3.30 4.75 22.29
N GLY A 120 3.13 3.63 23.01
CA GLY A 120 2.31 3.52 24.20
C GLY A 120 0.86 3.07 23.94
N LYS A 121 0.17 2.68 25.02
CA LYS A 121 -1.15 2.03 24.98
C LYS A 121 -2.22 2.86 24.25
N GLY A 122 -2.22 4.19 24.44
CA GLY A 122 -3.19 5.08 23.78
C GLY A 122 -2.99 5.11 22.25
N ALA A 123 -1.74 5.22 21.78
CA ALA A 123 -1.42 5.14 20.37
C ALA A 123 -1.78 3.77 19.78
N GLY A 124 -1.55 2.69 20.52
CA GLY A 124 -1.94 1.35 20.11
C GLY A 124 -3.46 1.16 20.02
N ALA A 125 -4.24 1.74 20.92
CA ALA A 125 -5.70 1.71 20.88
C ALA A 125 -6.24 2.49 19.64
N PHE A 126 -5.72 3.71 19.43
CA PHE A 126 -6.02 4.49 18.22
C PHE A 126 -5.67 3.71 16.96
N MET A 127 -4.48 3.12 16.91
CA MET A 127 -4.00 2.37 15.76
C MET A 127 -4.88 1.16 15.44
N ARG A 128 -5.42 0.46 16.44
CA ARG A 128 -6.36 -0.66 16.22
C ARG A 128 -7.63 -0.21 15.53
N ILE A 129 -8.28 0.85 16.03
CA ILE A 129 -9.51 1.39 15.44
C ILE A 129 -9.23 1.87 14.01
N PHE A 130 -8.14 2.60 13.84
CA PHE A 130 -7.74 3.16 12.56
C PHE A 130 -7.37 2.09 11.53
N SER A 131 -6.70 1.01 11.96
CA SER A 131 -6.39 -0.15 11.11
C SER A 131 -7.65 -0.89 10.68
N VAL A 132 -8.66 -1.04 11.54
CA VAL A 132 -9.95 -1.65 11.15
C VAL A 132 -10.64 -0.81 10.09
N ALA A 133 -10.67 0.52 10.25
CA ALA A 133 -11.24 1.42 9.25
C ALA A 133 -10.49 1.33 7.92
N LEU A 134 -9.15 1.36 7.94
CA LEU A 134 -8.34 1.16 6.73
C LEU A 134 -8.62 -0.18 6.06
N LEU A 135 -8.58 -1.28 6.82
CA LEU A 135 -8.77 -2.63 6.27
C LEU A 135 -10.16 -2.83 5.67
N LEU A 136 -11.19 -2.18 6.24
CA LEU A 136 -12.53 -2.15 5.67
C LEU A 136 -12.52 -1.41 4.32
N LEU A 137 -11.92 -0.22 4.25
CA LEU A 137 -11.82 0.57 3.01
C LEU A 137 -11.00 -0.16 1.94
N VAL A 138 -9.86 -0.77 2.32
CA VAL A 138 -9.06 -1.64 1.44
C VAL A 138 -9.92 -2.78 0.88
N GLY A 139 -10.65 -3.47 1.76
CA GLY A 139 -11.53 -4.56 1.37
C GLY A 139 -12.57 -4.11 0.35
N VAL A 140 -13.20 -2.94 0.55
CA VAL A 140 -14.18 -2.36 -0.39
C VAL A 140 -13.54 -2.01 -1.73
N VAL A 141 -12.39 -1.33 -1.74
CA VAL A 141 -11.66 -1.01 -2.97
C VAL A 141 -11.30 -2.30 -3.72
N PHE A 142 -10.88 -3.35 -3.00
CA PHE A 142 -10.49 -4.64 -3.59
C PHE A 142 -11.67 -5.56 -3.94
N VAL A 143 -12.89 -5.16 -3.63
CA VAL A 143 -14.13 -5.74 -4.17
C VAL A 143 -14.56 -4.98 -5.43
N VAL A 144 -14.63 -3.65 -5.33
CA VAL A 144 -15.20 -2.79 -6.39
C VAL A 144 -14.29 -2.79 -7.63
N SER A 145 -12.98 -2.68 -7.45
CA SER A 145 -12.02 -2.63 -8.57
C SER A 145 -12.05 -3.87 -9.46
N PRO A 146 -11.94 -5.11 -8.93
CA PRO A 146 -12.11 -6.31 -9.73
C PRO A 146 -13.49 -6.44 -10.38
N ALA A 147 -14.55 -6.05 -9.67
CA ALA A 147 -15.91 -6.09 -10.20
C ALA A 147 -16.07 -5.15 -11.40
N ASP A 148 -15.47 -3.95 -11.34
CA ASP A 148 -15.46 -3.00 -12.48
C ASP A 148 -14.69 -3.57 -13.69
N ILE A 149 -13.49 -4.13 -13.46
CA ILE A 149 -12.68 -4.73 -14.53
C ILE A 149 -13.45 -5.89 -15.19
N LEU A 150 -14.04 -6.78 -14.39
CA LEU A 150 -14.75 -7.95 -14.87
C LEU A 150 -16.05 -7.58 -15.59
N SER A 151 -16.82 -6.62 -15.11
CA SER A 151 -18.05 -6.18 -15.75
C SER A 151 -17.79 -5.51 -17.11
N THR A 152 -16.70 -4.74 -17.23
CA THR A 152 -16.28 -4.16 -18.51
C THR A 152 -15.79 -5.23 -19.49
N ARG A 153 -15.21 -6.32 -18.99
CA ARG A 153 -14.68 -7.41 -19.82
C ARG A 153 -15.74 -8.42 -20.22
N PHE A 154 -16.67 -8.70 -19.33
CA PHE A 154 -17.74 -9.70 -19.51
C PHE A 154 -19.10 -9.01 -19.45
N GLU A 155 -19.49 -8.35 -20.54
CA GLU A 155 -20.71 -7.52 -20.67
C GLU A 155 -22.01 -8.26 -20.33
N LEU A 156 -22.01 -9.62 -20.38
CA LEU A 156 -23.17 -10.46 -20.05
C LEU A 156 -23.50 -10.48 -18.55
N ILE A 157 -22.57 -10.07 -17.69
CA ILE A 157 -22.72 -10.11 -16.22
C ILE A 157 -22.57 -8.71 -15.68
N ASP A 158 -23.65 -8.16 -15.12
CA ASP A 158 -23.65 -6.85 -14.50
C ASP A 158 -22.66 -6.75 -13.33
N LYS A 159 -22.12 -5.55 -13.10
CA LYS A 159 -21.24 -5.25 -11.96
C LYS A 159 -21.80 -5.71 -10.61
N GLY A 160 -23.12 -5.62 -10.41
CA GLY A 160 -23.77 -6.05 -9.17
C GLY A 160 -23.57 -7.54 -8.88
N TRP A 161 -23.64 -8.39 -9.91
CA TRP A 161 -23.37 -9.82 -9.77
C TRP A 161 -21.89 -10.10 -9.44
N TRP A 162 -20.95 -9.39 -10.09
CA TRP A 162 -19.53 -9.52 -9.76
C TRP A 162 -19.24 -9.10 -8.33
N LEU A 163 -19.83 -8.00 -7.86
CA LEU A 163 -19.74 -7.58 -6.45
C LEU A 163 -20.25 -8.68 -5.51
N ALA A 164 -21.42 -9.23 -5.79
CA ALA A 164 -22.02 -10.30 -4.97
C ALA A 164 -21.13 -11.56 -4.92
N ILE A 165 -20.57 -11.99 -6.06
CA ILE A 165 -19.69 -13.16 -6.17
C ILE A 165 -18.41 -12.93 -5.35
N ILE A 166 -17.75 -11.78 -5.50
CA ILE A 166 -16.49 -11.48 -4.80
C ILE A 166 -16.74 -11.35 -3.28
N ILE A 167 -17.82 -10.68 -2.87
CA ILE A 167 -18.17 -10.56 -1.44
C ILE A 167 -18.50 -11.92 -0.86
N ALA A 168 -19.25 -12.76 -1.57
CA ALA A 168 -19.55 -14.13 -1.13
C ALA A 168 -18.26 -14.96 -0.98
N TYR A 169 -17.33 -14.83 -1.93
CA TYR A 169 -16.02 -15.45 -1.83
C TYR A 169 -15.27 -14.99 -0.57
N TYR A 170 -15.17 -13.67 -0.33
CA TYR A 170 -14.49 -13.14 0.86
C TYR A 170 -15.12 -13.62 2.16
N PHE A 171 -16.45 -13.64 2.21
CA PHE A 171 -17.18 -14.11 3.38
C PHE A 171 -16.84 -15.57 3.67
N ILE A 172 -16.89 -16.44 2.65
CA ILE A 172 -16.54 -17.87 2.77
C ILE A 172 -15.07 -18.02 3.16
N ALA A 173 -14.16 -17.33 2.46
CA ALA A 173 -12.72 -17.39 2.68
C ALA A 173 -12.34 -16.95 4.10
N THR A 174 -12.99 -15.91 4.64
CA THR A 174 -12.76 -15.44 6.00
C THR A 174 -13.17 -16.45 7.08
N LEU A 175 -14.08 -17.37 6.77
CA LEU A 175 -14.51 -18.44 7.66
C LEU A 175 -13.64 -19.70 7.58
N LEU A 176 -12.90 -19.89 6.48
CA LEU A 176 -12.05 -21.05 6.22
C LEU A 176 -10.62 -20.87 6.76
N PRO A 177 -9.88 -21.99 7.02
CA PRO A 177 -8.45 -21.92 7.34
C PRO A 177 -7.62 -21.44 6.15
N VAL A 178 -6.57 -20.64 6.42
CA VAL A 178 -5.72 -19.94 5.41
C VAL A 178 -4.86 -20.87 4.56
N ASP A 179 -4.46 -22.03 5.09
CA ASP A 179 -3.23 -22.74 4.76
C ASP A 179 -3.14 -23.32 3.35
N LYS A 180 -4.26 -23.64 2.71
CA LYS A 180 -4.24 -24.41 1.45
C LYS A 180 -4.26 -23.54 0.19
N LEU A 181 -4.84 -22.35 0.26
CA LEU A 181 -5.04 -21.48 -0.90
C LEU A 181 -3.84 -20.55 -1.13
N ILE A 182 -3.37 -19.89 -0.08
CA ILE A 182 -2.31 -18.88 -0.12
C ILE A 182 -1.00 -19.46 -0.66
N GLY A 183 -0.61 -20.63 -0.18
CA GLY A 183 0.70 -21.19 -0.51
C GLY A 183 0.88 -21.69 -1.94
N LYS A 184 -0.20 -22.07 -2.65
CA LYS A 184 -0.10 -22.70 -3.98
C LYS A 184 -0.51 -21.79 -5.13
N VAL A 185 -1.53 -20.96 -4.93
CA VAL A 185 -2.16 -20.16 -5.99
C VAL A 185 -1.57 -18.76 -6.06
N TYR A 186 -1.19 -18.16 -4.93
CA TYR A 186 -0.64 -16.81 -4.89
C TYR A 186 0.62 -16.58 -5.73
N PRO A 187 1.61 -17.50 -5.77
CA PRO A 187 2.78 -17.29 -6.62
C PRO A 187 2.44 -17.14 -8.12
N LEU A 188 1.38 -17.81 -8.59
CA LEU A 188 0.92 -17.68 -9.97
C LEU A 188 0.41 -16.27 -10.28
N PHE A 189 -0.37 -15.70 -9.38
CA PHE A 189 -0.91 -14.34 -9.54
C PHE A 189 0.19 -13.27 -9.43
N GLY A 190 1.14 -13.45 -8.51
CA GLY A 190 2.33 -12.60 -8.43
C GLY A 190 3.17 -12.64 -9.71
N PHE A 191 3.35 -13.84 -10.29
CA PHE A 191 4.03 -13.97 -11.57
C PHE A 191 3.26 -13.28 -12.70
N ALA A 192 1.94 -13.44 -12.76
CA ALA A 192 1.11 -12.79 -13.78
C ALA A 192 1.18 -11.25 -13.69
N LEU A 193 1.16 -10.71 -12.47
CA LEU A 193 1.33 -9.28 -12.21
C LEU A 193 2.68 -8.75 -12.72
N VAL A 194 3.77 -9.46 -12.43
CA VAL A 194 5.11 -9.09 -12.89
C VAL A 194 5.21 -9.25 -14.41
N ALA A 195 4.69 -10.33 -14.97
CA ALA A 195 4.69 -10.56 -16.43
C ALA A 195 3.92 -9.47 -17.18
N MET A 196 2.79 -9.02 -16.63
CA MET A 196 2.03 -7.89 -17.18
C MET A 196 2.83 -6.60 -17.16
N ALA A 197 3.46 -6.28 -16.04
CA ALA A 197 4.30 -5.08 -15.92
C ALA A 197 5.47 -5.12 -16.92
N LEU A 198 6.13 -6.27 -17.09
CA LEU A 198 7.20 -6.45 -18.08
C LEU A 198 6.69 -6.35 -19.52
N GLY A 199 5.49 -6.87 -19.81
CA GLY A 199 4.85 -6.72 -21.10
C GLY A 199 4.58 -5.25 -21.44
N LEU A 200 4.00 -4.50 -20.50
CA LEU A 200 3.75 -3.07 -20.65
C LEU A 200 5.07 -2.26 -20.77
N LEU A 201 6.10 -2.63 -20.02
CA LEU A 201 7.43 -2.05 -20.18
C LEU A 201 7.98 -2.28 -21.59
N GLY A 202 7.81 -3.50 -22.14
CA GLY A 202 8.17 -3.82 -23.51
C GLY A 202 7.45 -2.92 -24.52
N VAL A 203 6.14 -2.71 -24.33
CA VAL A 203 5.33 -1.80 -25.16
C VAL A 203 5.86 -0.37 -25.10
N LEU A 204 6.24 0.13 -23.93
CA LEU A 204 6.82 1.48 -23.78
C LEU A 204 8.19 1.63 -24.44
N LEU A 205 9.02 0.60 -24.39
CA LEU A 205 10.41 0.67 -24.91
C LEU A 205 10.52 0.42 -26.42
N PHE A 206 9.63 -0.39 -26.98
CA PHE A 206 9.71 -0.87 -28.37
C PHE A 206 8.51 -0.44 -29.24
N GLY A 207 7.44 0.12 -28.66
CA GLY A 207 6.30 0.65 -29.38
C GLY A 207 6.43 2.15 -29.67
N ASP A 208 5.56 2.65 -30.55
CA ASP A 208 5.52 4.06 -30.96
C ASP A 208 4.74 4.94 -29.96
N TYR A 209 5.02 4.76 -28.66
CA TYR A 209 4.37 5.51 -27.58
C TYR A 209 5.23 6.67 -27.09
N THR A 210 4.64 7.85 -26.96
CA THR A 210 5.33 9.06 -26.49
C THR A 210 4.96 9.38 -25.04
N ILE A 211 5.93 9.25 -24.14
CA ILE A 211 5.78 9.73 -22.76
C ILE A 211 5.98 11.25 -22.74
N PRO A 212 5.06 12.04 -22.14
CA PRO A 212 5.18 13.49 -22.03
C PRO A 212 6.51 13.92 -21.42
N SER A 213 7.01 15.09 -21.86
CA SER A 213 8.19 15.71 -21.26
C SER A 213 7.97 16.06 -19.79
N MET A 214 9.03 15.97 -18.98
CA MET A 214 8.95 16.27 -17.56
C MET A 214 8.49 17.71 -17.32
N THR A 215 7.46 17.87 -16.50
CA THR A 215 6.98 19.15 -15.98
C THR A 215 6.61 18.98 -14.51
N LEU A 216 6.73 20.06 -13.73
CA LEU A 216 6.23 20.13 -12.35
C LEU A 216 4.83 20.76 -12.27
N GLU A 217 4.27 21.13 -13.41
CA GLU A 217 2.92 21.67 -13.48
C GLU A 217 1.86 20.61 -13.17
N ASN A 218 0.79 21.03 -12.52
CA ASN A 218 -0.38 20.19 -12.31
C ASN A 218 -1.22 20.16 -13.60
N LEU A 219 -1.21 19.02 -14.30
CA LEU A 219 -1.95 18.80 -15.54
C LEU A 219 -3.37 18.28 -15.32
N HIS A 220 -3.81 18.14 -14.05
CA HIS A 220 -5.15 17.67 -13.75
C HIS A 220 -6.22 18.67 -14.23
N ILE A 221 -7.28 18.20 -14.93
CA ILE A 221 -8.37 19.08 -15.42
C ILE A 221 -9.07 19.82 -14.28
N ASN A 222 -9.15 19.22 -13.08
CA ASN A 222 -9.73 19.82 -11.87
C ASN A 222 -8.65 20.29 -10.88
N LYS A 223 -7.60 20.94 -11.38
CA LYS A 223 -6.43 21.35 -10.59
C LYS A 223 -6.74 22.34 -9.46
N GLU A 224 -7.83 23.11 -9.59
CA GLU A 224 -8.27 24.07 -8.56
C GLU A 224 -8.73 23.37 -7.28
N ASN A 225 -9.47 22.26 -7.41
CA ASN A 225 -9.95 21.46 -6.28
C ASN A 225 -8.99 20.34 -5.89
N LEU A 226 -8.08 19.97 -6.80
CA LEU A 226 -7.08 18.91 -6.64
C LEU A 226 -5.67 19.48 -6.84
N PRO A 227 -5.18 20.30 -5.88
CA PRO A 227 -3.84 20.87 -5.96
C PRO A 227 -2.77 19.78 -5.92
N LEU A 228 -1.61 20.04 -6.51
CA LEU A 228 -0.52 19.07 -6.55
C LEU A 228 -0.12 18.61 -5.14
N VAL A 229 0.04 19.58 -4.23
CA VAL A 229 0.28 19.34 -2.81
C VAL A 229 -1.02 19.66 -2.06
N PRO A 230 -1.53 18.76 -1.23
CA PRO A 230 -1.05 17.42 -0.86
C PRO A 230 -1.63 16.29 -1.73
N THR A 231 -2.47 16.60 -2.74
CA THR A 231 -3.40 15.62 -3.32
C THR A 231 -2.70 14.54 -4.15
N LEU A 232 -1.67 14.88 -4.94
CA LEU A 232 -0.86 13.88 -5.65
C LEU A 232 -0.26 12.86 -4.68
N PHE A 233 0.31 13.34 -3.57
CA PHE A 233 0.99 12.52 -2.56
C PHE A 233 0.03 11.55 -1.86
N ILE A 234 -1.23 11.94 -1.70
CA ILE A 234 -2.28 11.08 -1.16
C ILE A 234 -2.79 10.12 -2.24
N THR A 235 -3.01 10.60 -3.47
CA THR A 235 -3.58 9.80 -4.57
C THR A 235 -2.71 8.59 -4.90
N ILE A 236 -1.37 8.74 -4.95
CA ILE A 236 -0.43 7.63 -5.13
C ILE A 236 -0.02 7.11 -3.74
N ALA A 237 -0.92 6.39 -3.11
CA ALA A 237 -0.68 5.83 -1.79
C ALA A 237 0.23 4.60 -1.85
N CYS A 238 -0.12 3.57 -2.61
CA CYS A 238 0.59 2.30 -2.56
C CYS A 238 1.91 2.30 -3.34
N GLY A 239 1.99 2.90 -4.50
CA GLY A 239 3.23 2.92 -5.32
C GLY A 239 4.39 3.76 -4.75
N ALA A 240 4.14 4.59 -3.72
CA ALA A 240 5.15 5.45 -3.10
C ALA A 240 5.38 5.15 -1.61
N ILE A 241 4.31 5.06 -0.80
CA ILE A 241 4.37 4.63 0.61
C ILE A 241 2.98 4.17 1.04
N SER A 242 2.88 3.12 1.85
CA SER A 242 1.59 2.55 2.24
C SER A 242 1.58 1.98 3.66
N GLY A 243 0.63 2.43 4.47
CA GLY A 243 0.41 1.88 5.80
C GLY A 243 -0.24 0.50 5.78
N PHE A 244 -0.98 0.17 4.74
CA PHE A 244 -1.53 -1.16 4.54
C PHE A 244 -0.45 -2.23 4.54
N HIS A 245 0.73 -1.95 3.98
CA HIS A 245 1.87 -2.86 3.95
C HIS A 245 2.27 -3.32 5.35
N ALA A 246 2.34 -2.40 6.30
CA ALA A 246 2.68 -2.74 7.68
C ALA A 246 1.64 -3.66 8.35
N THR A 247 0.39 -3.67 7.88
CA THR A 247 -0.64 -4.61 8.37
C THR A 247 -0.49 -6.01 7.79
N GLN A 248 0.16 -6.16 6.63
CA GLN A 248 0.37 -7.44 5.94
C GLN A 248 1.73 -8.07 6.26
N SER A 249 2.74 -7.25 6.50
CA SER A 249 4.12 -7.68 6.77
C SER A 249 4.29 -8.67 7.94
N PRO A 250 3.47 -8.69 9.01
CA PRO A 250 3.56 -9.69 10.07
C PRO A 250 3.50 -11.13 9.57
N LEU A 251 2.70 -11.40 8.53
CA LEU A 251 2.58 -12.74 7.94
C LEU A 251 3.94 -13.23 7.40
N MET A 252 4.64 -12.37 6.68
CA MET A 252 5.93 -12.73 6.10
C MET A 252 7.07 -12.64 7.12
N ALA A 253 6.97 -11.77 8.13
CA ALA A 253 7.93 -11.72 9.24
C ALA A 253 8.03 -13.04 10.02
N ARG A 254 6.94 -13.82 10.05
CA ARG A 254 6.87 -15.16 10.64
C ARG A 254 7.45 -16.26 9.76
N CYS A 255 7.84 -15.94 8.51
CA CYS A 255 8.24 -16.92 7.50
C CYS A 255 9.67 -16.74 6.98
N VAL A 256 10.34 -15.61 7.26
CA VAL A 256 11.74 -15.38 6.87
C VAL A 256 12.69 -16.33 7.62
N ASN A 257 13.74 -16.80 6.94
CA ASN A 257 14.70 -17.73 7.53
C ASN A 257 15.89 -17.02 8.20
N ASN A 258 16.12 -15.76 7.87
CA ASN A 258 17.24 -14.98 8.39
C ASN A 258 16.93 -13.47 8.28
N GLU A 259 17.41 -12.66 9.23
CA GLU A 259 17.22 -11.18 9.17
C GLU A 259 17.76 -10.57 7.87
N ARG A 260 18.79 -11.13 7.25
CA ARG A 260 19.35 -10.66 5.98
C ARG A 260 18.32 -10.74 4.82
N GLU A 261 17.38 -11.67 4.89
CA GLU A 261 16.34 -11.81 3.87
C GLU A 261 15.33 -10.67 3.90
N CYS A 262 15.21 -9.93 5.02
CA CYS A 262 14.30 -8.80 5.17
C CYS A 262 14.48 -7.74 4.07
N ARG A 263 15.73 -7.49 3.59
CA ARG A 263 15.95 -6.57 2.48
C ARG A 263 15.33 -7.07 1.19
N PHE A 264 15.46 -8.34 0.88
CA PHE A 264 14.87 -8.90 -0.33
C PHE A 264 13.34 -8.97 -0.23
N VAL A 265 12.83 -9.40 0.94
CA VAL A 265 11.40 -9.62 1.16
C VAL A 265 10.64 -8.29 1.28
N PHE A 266 11.09 -7.36 2.13
CA PHE A 266 10.31 -6.14 2.43
C PHE A 266 10.75 -4.95 1.56
N TYR A 267 12.03 -4.60 1.55
CA TYR A 267 12.53 -3.51 0.71
C TYR A 267 12.36 -3.83 -0.78
N GLY A 268 12.72 -5.05 -1.17
CA GLY A 268 12.62 -5.52 -2.56
C GLY A 268 11.19 -5.56 -3.08
N SER A 269 10.23 -6.01 -2.28
CA SER A 269 8.81 -6.01 -2.66
C SER A 269 8.28 -4.60 -2.90
N MET A 270 8.62 -3.64 -2.02
CA MET A 270 8.19 -2.26 -2.19
C MET A 270 8.84 -1.58 -3.41
N ILE A 271 10.13 -1.83 -3.66
CA ILE A 271 10.78 -1.35 -4.89
C ILE A 271 10.10 -1.96 -6.13
N SER A 272 9.78 -3.25 -6.11
CA SER A 272 9.08 -3.90 -7.22
C SER A 272 7.68 -3.31 -7.44
N GLU A 273 6.97 -3.00 -6.37
CA GLU A 273 5.68 -2.32 -6.42
C GLU A 273 5.81 -0.90 -6.99
N SER A 274 6.83 -0.13 -6.57
CA SER A 274 7.09 1.20 -7.14
C SER A 274 7.44 1.13 -8.63
N ILE A 275 8.16 0.09 -9.08
CA ILE A 275 8.43 -0.15 -10.51
C ILE A 275 7.13 -0.43 -11.25
N ILE A 276 6.25 -1.27 -10.71
CA ILE A 276 4.93 -1.56 -11.31
C ILE A 276 4.12 -0.26 -11.41
N ALA A 277 4.06 0.54 -10.36
CA ALA A 277 3.37 1.83 -10.35
C ALA A 277 3.95 2.81 -11.38
N LEU A 278 5.29 2.90 -11.47
CA LEU A 278 5.97 3.75 -12.44
C LEU A 278 5.64 3.35 -13.89
N ILE A 279 5.61 2.04 -14.17
CA ILE A 279 5.24 1.52 -15.50
C ILE A 279 3.79 1.87 -15.82
N TRP A 280 2.84 1.64 -14.90
CA TRP A 280 1.44 1.97 -15.12
C TRP A 280 1.19 3.47 -15.31
N ALA A 281 1.86 4.33 -14.54
CA ALA A 281 1.78 5.78 -14.73
C ALA A 281 2.32 6.18 -16.10
N ALA A 282 3.45 5.60 -16.53
CA ALA A 282 4.07 5.90 -17.81
C ALA A 282 3.23 5.43 -18.99
N VAL A 283 2.69 4.19 -18.91
CA VAL A 283 1.80 3.64 -19.96
C VAL A 283 0.53 4.46 -20.07
N ALA A 284 -0.11 4.81 -18.95
CA ALA A 284 -1.32 5.62 -18.98
C ALA A 284 -1.06 6.99 -19.63
N MET A 285 0.03 7.67 -19.26
CA MET A 285 0.39 8.96 -19.88
C MET A 285 0.71 8.83 -21.38
N ALA A 286 1.36 7.76 -21.77
CA ALA A 286 1.73 7.53 -23.17
C ALA A 286 0.52 7.13 -24.02
N PHE A 287 -0.34 6.25 -23.50
CA PHE A 287 -1.53 5.75 -24.17
C PHE A 287 -2.57 6.85 -24.44
N PHE A 288 -2.88 7.64 -23.40
CA PHE A 288 -3.86 8.73 -23.49
C PHE A 288 -3.25 10.09 -23.91
N HIS A 289 -2.03 10.08 -24.43
CA HIS A 289 -1.34 11.33 -24.82
C HIS A 289 -2.15 12.14 -25.85
N ASN A 290 -2.69 11.46 -26.84
CA ASN A 290 -3.45 12.09 -27.95
C ASN A 290 -4.90 12.41 -27.56
N ASP A 291 -5.40 11.90 -26.44
CA ASP A 291 -6.78 12.11 -25.95
C ASP A 291 -6.88 13.30 -24.99
N GLY A 292 -5.95 14.22 -25.06
CA GLY A 292 -5.87 15.37 -24.14
C GLY A 292 -5.26 15.06 -22.78
N GLY A 293 -4.62 13.88 -22.66
CA GLY A 293 -3.97 13.39 -21.44
C GLY A 293 -4.87 12.53 -20.57
N VAL A 294 -4.24 11.87 -19.56
CA VAL A 294 -4.92 10.90 -18.69
C VAL A 294 -6.11 11.50 -17.97
N SER A 295 -6.01 12.73 -17.49
CA SER A 295 -7.08 13.39 -16.74
C SER A 295 -8.33 13.67 -17.60
N ALA A 296 -8.15 14.00 -18.88
CA ALA A 296 -9.24 14.20 -19.81
C ALA A 296 -9.87 12.86 -20.22
N ALA A 297 -9.06 11.87 -20.53
CA ALA A 297 -9.52 10.52 -20.89
C ALA A 297 -10.30 9.84 -19.75
N LEU A 298 -9.94 10.08 -18.49
CA LEU A 298 -10.66 9.55 -17.34
C LEU A 298 -11.90 10.37 -16.94
N ALA A 299 -12.22 11.46 -17.64
CA ALA A 299 -13.43 12.22 -17.37
C ALA A 299 -14.67 11.35 -17.68
N GLY A 300 -15.37 10.90 -16.64
CA GLY A 300 -16.52 9.99 -16.75
C GLY A 300 -16.17 8.49 -16.78
N HIS A 301 -14.91 8.12 -16.68
CA HIS A 301 -14.45 6.74 -16.61
C HIS A 301 -13.72 6.41 -15.30
N THR A 302 -13.68 5.12 -14.95
CA THR A 302 -12.95 4.63 -13.76
C THR A 302 -11.53 4.20 -14.15
N PRO A 303 -10.58 4.12 -13.19
CA PRO A 303 -9.27 3.53 -13.45
C PRO A 303 -9.35 2.09 -13.96
N ALA A 304 -10.40 1.35 -13.62
CA ALA A 304 -10.65 -0.01 -14.12
C ALA A 304 -10.87 -0.04 -15.64
N TRP A 305 -11.61 0.94 -16.17
CA TRP A 305 -11.77 1.11 -17.61
C TRP A 305 -10.42 1.34 -18.28
N ALA A 306 -9.59 2.24 -17.75
CA ALA A 306 -8.26 2.51 -18.30
C ALA A 306 -7.35 1.25 -18.30
N VAL A 307 -7.42 0.43 -17.24
CA VAL A 307 -6.70 -0.86 -17.20
C VAL A 307 -7.15 -1.77 -18.32
N ASN A 308 -8.45 -1.93 -18.54
CA ASN A 308 -8.97 -2.76 -19.63
C ASN A 308 -8.58 -2.23 -21.00
N GLU A 309 -8.73 -0.92 -21.23
CA GLU A 309 -8.41 -0.27 -22.50
C GLU A 309 -6.94 -0.42 -22.86
N ILE A 310 -6.04 -0.05 -21.92
CA ILE A 310 -4.60 -0.19 -22.10
C ILE A 310 -4.22 -1.65 -22.34
N SER A 311 -4.67 -2.57 -21.49
CA SER A 311 -4.23 -3.97 -21.56
C SER A 311 -4.68 -4.66 -22.86
N ASN A 312 -5.92 -4.42 -23.30
CA ASN A 312 -6.46 -5.02 -24.52
C ASN A 312 -5.81 -4.44 -25.77
N THR A 313 -5.62 -3.12 -25.81
CA THR A 313 -5.07 -2.44 -27.00
C THR A 313 -3.57 -2.70 -27.15
N THR A 314 -2.81 -2.69 -26.03
CA THR A 314 -1.35 -2.81 -26.12
C THR A 314 -0.83 -4.25 -26.16
N LEU A 315 -1.47 -5.18 -25.45
CA LEU A 315 -1.04 -6.57 -25.31
C LEU A 315 -2.06 -7.58 -25.89
N GLY A 316 -3.17 -7.11 -26.46
CA GLY A 316 -4.20 -7.94 -27.08
C GLY A 316 -4.80 -8.97 -26.13
N VAL A 317 -5.08 -10.17 -26.63
CA VAL A 317 -5.68 -11.27 -25.83
C VAL A 317 -4.81 -11.66 -24.63
N VAL A 318 -3.48 -11.67 -24.80
CA VAL A 318 -2.54 -11.99 -23.70
C VAL A 318 -2.64 -10.94 -22.60
N GLY A 319 -2.73 -9.65 -22.96
CA GLY A 319 -2.93 -8.55 -22.02
C GLY A 319 -4.22 -8.69 -21.21
N GLY A 320 -5.32 -9.05 -21.89
CA GLY A 320 -6.59 -9.32 -21.20
C GLY A 320 -6.51 -10.46 -20.18
N ILE A 321 -5.81 -11.55 -20.52
CA ILE A 321 -5.59 -12.68 -19.60
C ILE A 321 -4.71 -12.26 -18.41
N LEU A 322 -3.61 -11.54 -18.67
CA LEU A 322 -2.73 -11.04 -17.62
C LEU A 322 -3.42 -10.01 -16.72
N ALA A 323 -4.32 -9.18 -17.29
CA ALA A 323 -5.13 -8.25 -16.49
C ALA A 323 -6.04 -9.02 -15.51
N ILE A 324 -6.70 -10.09 -15.96
CA ILE A 324 -7.54 -10.91 -15.09
C ILE A 324 -6.69 -11.61 -14.02
N LEU A 325 -5.59 -12.24 -14.39
CA LEU A 325 -4.76 -12.99 -13.44
C LEU A 325 -3.94 -12.10 -12.50
N GLY A 326 -3.43 -10.97 -12.98
CA GLY A 326 -2.58 -10.07 -12.21
C GLY A 326 -3.34 -8.94 -11.52
N VAL A 327 -4.23 -8.24 -12.25
CA VAL A 327 -4.90 -7.03 -11.74
C VAL A 327 -6.24 -7.33 -11.07
N VAL A 328 -6.90 -8.44 -11.41
CA VAL A 328 -8.16 -8.86 -10.78
C VAL A 328 -7.90 -9.84 -9.63
N ALA A 329 -7.10 -10.88 -9.87
CA ALA A 329 -6.89 -11.92 -8.88
C ALA A 329 -6.04 -11.44 -7.68
N ALA A 330 -5.06 -10.55 -7.90
CA ALA A 330 -4.23 -10.00 -6.82
C ALA A 330 -5.07 -9.25 -5.76
N PRO A 331 -5.89 -8.25 -6.09
CA PRO A 331 -6.74 -7.59 -5.10
C PRO A 331 -7.79 -8.53 -4.48
N ILE A 332 -8.32 -9.50 -5.21
CA ILE A 332 -9.23 -10.49 -4.63
C ILE A 332 -8.55 -11.27 -3.48
N THR A 333 -7.30 -11.67 -3.68
CA THR A 333 -6.54 -12.36 -2.62
C THR A 333 -6.18 -11.43 -1.46
N SER A 334 -5.77 -10.20 -1.76
CA SER A 334 -5.42 -9.19 -0.73
C SER A 334 -6.64 -8.69 0.04
N GLY A 335 -7.81 -8.61 -0.60
CA GLY A 335 -9.07 -8.25 0.06
C GLY A 335 -9.54 -9.31 1.07
N ASP A 336 -9.39 -10.61 0.76
CA ASP A 336 -9.61 -11.67 1.73
C ASP A 336 -8.74 -11.49 2.99
N THR A 337 -7.43 -11.23 2.79
CA THR A 337 -6.52 -11.01 3.92
C THR A 337 -6.84 -9.72 4.68
N ALA A 338 -7.33 -8.66 4.02
CA ALA A 338 -7.74 -7.42 4.65
C ALA A 338 -8.95 -7.63 5.58
N PHE A 339 -10.02 -8.24 5.10
CA PHE A 339 -11.20 -8.54 5.92
C PHE A 339 -10.88 -9.50 7.07
N ARG A 340 -10.02 -10.49 6.83
CA ARG A 340 -9.54 -11.42 7.86
C ARG A 340 -8.75 -10.68 8.95
N SER A 341 -7.84 -9.78 8.57
CA SER A 341 -7.06 -8.98 9.50
C SER A 341 -7.94 -8.04 10.32
N ALA A 342 -8.93 -7.37 9.68
CA ALA A 342 -9.90 -6.55 10.38
C ALA A 342 -10.69 -7.36 11.42
N ARG A 343 -11.19 -8.55 11.05
CA ARG A 343 -11.86 -9.46 11.97
C ARG A 343 -11.00 -9.83 13.17
N LEU A 344 -9.73 -10.16 12.94
CA LEU A 344 -8.81 -10.54 14.02
C LEU A 344 -8.56 -9.37 14.97
N ILE A 345 -8.30 -8.16 14.45
CA ILE A 345 -8.12 -6.96 15.28
C ILE A 345 -9.37 -6.68 16.12
N ILE A 346 -10.56 -6.78 15.54
CA ILE A 346 -11.83 -6.60 16.28
C ILE A 346 -11.99 -7.70 17.35
N ALA A 347 -11.67 -8.96 17.02
CA ALA A 347 -11.73 -10.06 17.97
C ALA A 347 -10.82 -9.83 19.19
N ASP A 348 -9.58 -9.37 18.94
CA ASP A 348 -8.62 -9.03 19.99
C ASP A 348 -9.11 -7.86 20.86
N MET A 349 -9.68 -6.82 20.24
CA MET A 349 -10.25 -5.66 20.95
C MET A 349 -11.40 -6.09 21.88
N LEU A 350 -12.27 -7.00 21.41
CA LEU A 350 -13.43 -7.51 22.15
C LEU A 350 -13.10 -8.72 23.04
N ARG A 351 -11.86 -9.21 23.01
CA ARG A 351 -11.40 -10.43 23.69
C ARG A 351 -12.24 -11.65 23.37
N LEU A 352 -12.65 -11.80 22.11
CA LEU A 352 -13.48 -12.89 21.62
C LEU A 352 -12.63 -14.00 21.01
N GLU A 353 -12.73 -15.19 21.56
CA GLU A 353 -12.08 -16.37 20.98
C GLU A 353 -12.64 -16.71 19.59
N GLN A 354 -11.74 -16.98 18.64
CA GLN A 354 -12.10 -17.24 17.24
C GLN A 354 -12.13 -18.73 16.86
N ARG A 355 -12.15 -19.65 17.85
CA ARG A 355 -12.15 -21.10 17.59
C ARG A 355 -13.46 -21.59 16.94
N THR A 356 -14.62 -21.05 17.33
CA THR A 356 -15.92 -21.46 16.82
C THR A 356 -16.36 -20.62 15.63
N LYS A 357 -16.93 -21.27 14.59
CA LYS A 357 -17.42 -20.59 13.38
C LYS A 357 -18.48 -19.52 13.71
N TRP A 358 -19.34 -19.76 14.71
CA TRP A 358 -20.36 -18.80 15.12
C TRP A 358 -19.76 -17.49 15.67
N LYS A 359 -18.73 -17.58 16.51
CA LYS A 359 -18.03 -16.38 17.03
C LYS A 359 -17.32 -15.58 15.93
N ARG A 360 -16.82 -16.27 14.89
CA ARG A 360 -16.29 -15.60 13.69
C ARG A 360 -17.40 -14.87 12.94
N LEU A 361 -18.58 -15.50 12.78
CA LEU A 361 -19.71 -14.93 12.07
C LEU A 361 -20.22 -13.65 12.72
N VAL A 362 -20.29 -13.59 14.05
CA VAL A 362 -20.74 -12.40 14.82
C VAL A 362 -19.91 -11.15 14.49
N ILE A 363 -18.60 -11.30 14.22
CA ILE A 363 -17.74 -10.19 13.81
C ILE A 363 -17.79 -9.98 12.29
N CYS A 364 -17.80 -11.06 11.51
CA CYS A 364 -17.80 -10.97 10.05
C CYS A 364 -19.07 -10.32 9.51
N ALA A 365 -20.25 -10.68 10.02
CA ALA A 365 -21.51 -10.19 9.47
C ALA A 365 -21.62 -8.66 9.50
N PRO A 366 -21.42 -7.95 10.63
CA PRO A 366 -21.45 -6.49 10.63
C PRO A 366 -20.32 -5.86 9.81
N LEU A 367 -19.11 -6.48 9.78
CA LEU A 367 -17.98 -5.99 8.99
C LEU A 367 -18.29 -6.05 7.49
N PHE A 368 -18.84 -7.18 7.02
CA PHE A 368 -19.24 -7.33 5.61
C PHE A 368 -20.46 -6.49 5.27
N ALA A 369 -21.42 -6.34 6.19
CA ALA A 369 -22.56 -5.41 5.98
C ALA A 369 -22.09 -3.97 5.77
N ALA A 370 -21.13 -3.51 6.59
CA ALA A 370 -20.50 -2.19 6.40
C ALA A 370 -19.74 -2.11 5.06
N GLY A 371 -19.03 -3.17 4.68
CA GLY A 371 -18.36 -3.26 3.38
C GLY A 371 -19.33 -3.15 2.22
N VAL A 372 -20.43 -3.90 2.25
CA VAL A 372 -21.50 -3.83 1.23
C VAL A 372 -22.09 -2.42 1.16
N ALA A 373 -22.42 -1.80 2.30
CA ALA A 373 -22.93 -0.44 2.32
C ALA A 373 -21.99 0.57 1.63
N LEU A 374 -20.68 0.42 1.84
CA LEU A 374 -19.68 1.27 1.20
C LEU A 374 -19.53 1.04 -0.31
N THR A 375 -19.94 -0.11 -0.86
CA THR A 375 -19.91 -0.32 -2.32
C THR A 375 -20.93 0.55 -3.07
N PHE A 376 -21.94 1.10 -2.39
CA PHE A 376 -22.91 2.03 -2.96
C PHE A 376 -22.44 3.49 -2.92
N VAL A 377 -21.32 3.78 -2.27
CA VAL A 377 -20.70 5.11 -2.25
C VAL A 377 -19.89 5.29 -3.53
N ASN A 378 -19.83 6.53 -4.04
CA ASN A 378 -18.99 6.85 -5.21
C ASN A 378 -17.54 6.40 -4.98
N PHE A 379 -16.97 5.71 -5.99
CA PHE A 379 -15.61 5.14 -5.91
C PHE A 379 -14.55 6.18 -5.58
N ASP A 380 -14.61 7.39 -6.15
CA ASP A 380 -13.62 8.43 -5.90
C ASP A 380 -13.61 8.89 -4.45
N ILE A 381 -14.78 8.92 -3.80
CA ILE A 381 -14.90 9.25 -2.38
C ILE A 381 -14.26 8.15 -1.54
N VAL A 382 -14.61 6.87 -1.81
CA VAL A 382 -14.03 5.71 -1.12
C VAL A 382 -12.52 5.69 -1.31
N TRP A 383 -12.03 5.92 -2.55
CA TRP A 383 -10.61 5.98 -2.87
C TRP A 383 -9.88 7.05 -2.06
N ARG A 384 -10.42 8.25 -1.94
CA ARG A 384 -9.78 9.35 -1.18
C ARG A 384 -9.68 9.04 0.31
N TYR A 385 -10.75 8.50 0.91
CA TYR A 385 -10.68 8.05 2.30
C TYR A 385 -9.70 6.90 2.49
N PHE A 386 -9.71 5.91 1.60
CA PHE A 386 -8.74 4.81 1.59
C PHE A 386 -7.31 5.35 1.49
N ALA A 387 -7.03 6.17 0.50
CA ALA A 387 -5.71 6.70 0.24
C ALA A 387 -5.20 7.54 1.42
N TRP A 388 -6.01 8.45 1.97
CA TRP A 388 -5.63 9.25 3.13
C TRP A 388 -5.41 8.39 4.38
N THR A 389 -6.33 7.47 4.68
CA THR A 389 -6.22 6.58 5.85
C THR A 389 -4.97 5.72 5.75
N ASN A 390 -4.65 5.24 4.56
CA ASN A 390 -3.46 4.47 4.26
C ASN A 390 -2.17 5.26 4.54
N GLN A 391 -2.09 6.50 4.05
CA GLN A 391 -0.95 7.40 4.28
C GLN A 391 -0.81 7.82 5.75
N ALA A 392 -1.92 8.09 6.42
CA ALA A 392 -1.93 8.45 7.84
C ALA A 392 -1.42 7.28 8.70
N LEU A 393 -1.82 6.03 8.37
CA LEU A 393 -1.31 4.84 9.06
C LEU A 393 0.20 4.67 8.83
N ALA A 394 0.69 4.84 7.59
CA ALA A 394 2.11 4.84 7.29
C ALA A 394 2.87 5.90 8.11
N THR A 395 2.29 7.09 8.27
CA THR A 395 2.87 8.17 9.08
C THR A 395 3.03 7.77 10.55
N VAL A 396 2.03 7.11 11.15
CA VAL A 396 2.13 6.60 12.53
C VAL A 396 3.23 5.54 12.64
N VAL A 397 3.33 4.64 11.64
CA VAL A 397 4.38 3.62 11.61
C VAL A 397 5.77 4.25 11.45
N LEU A 398 5.93 5.28 10.62
CA LEU A 398 7.19 6.03 10.51
C LEU A 398 7.63 6.61 11.86
N TRP A 399 6.71 7.24 12.62
CA TRP A 399 7.02 7.71 13.97
C TRP A 399 7.36 6.56 14.93
N CYS A 400 6.72 5.41 14.79
CA CYS A 400 7.07 4.22 15.55
C CYS A 400 8.50 3.75 15.25
N ILE A 401 8.88 3.73 13.97
CA ILE A 401 10.23 3.41 13.50
C ILE A 401 11.26 4.40 14.08
N VAL A 402 10.97 5.71 14.09
CA VAL A 402 11.83 6.73 14.71
C VAL A 402 12.11 6.40 16.17
N VAL A 403 11.06 6.11 16.94
CA VAL A 403 11.20 5.76 18.38
C VAL A 403 11.97 4.46 18.58
N TYR A 404 11.71 3.44 17.75
CA TYR A 404 12.46 2.19 17.77
C TYR A 404 13.95 2.41 17.53
N LEU A 405 14.31 3.07 16.41
CA LEU A 405 15.71 3.31 16.06
C LEU A 405 16.44 4.12 17.13
N HIS A 406 15.73 5.10 17.73
CA HIS A 406 16.30 5.87 18.82
C HIS A 406 16.58 4.99 20.05
N LYS A 407 15.65 4.11 20.45
CA LYS A 407 15.83 3.18 21.59
C LYS A 407 16.98 2.21 21.37
N GLU A 408 17.12 1.70 20.17
CA GLU A 408 18.19 0.77 19.78
C GLU A 408 19.54 1.48 19.50
N ARG A 409 19.61 2.80 19.72
CA ARG A 409 20.81 3.64 19.43
C ARG A 409 21.29 3.52 17.98
N HIS A 410 20.33 3.46 17.06
CA HIS A 410 20.55 3.47 15.63
C HIS A 410 20.34 4.87 15.04
N ASN A 411 20.76 5.08 13.79
CA ASN A 411 20.51 6.34 13.08
C ASN A 411 19.01 6.50 12.76
N TYR A 412 18.30 7.28 13.55
CA TYR A 412 16.86 7.54 13.40
C TYR A 412 16.54 8.68 12.41
N TRP A 413 17.54 9.43 11.94
CA TRP A 413 17.34 10.50 10.96
C TRP A 413 16.79 10.00 9.64
N VAL A 414 17.08 8.76 9.26
CA VAL A 414 16.54 8.12 8.05
C VAL A 414 15.01 8.06 8.05
N ALA A 415 14.37 8.05 9.21
CA ALA A 415 12.93 7.97 9.36
C ALA A 415 12.27 9.29 9.78
N ILE A 416 12.98 10.22 10.45
CA ILE A 416 12.42 11.52 10.87
C ILE A 416 11.98 12.36 9.68
N VAL A 417 12.83 12.50 8.65
CA VAL A 417 12.50 13.33 7.49
C VAL A 417 11.24 12.81 6.79
N PRO A 418 11.12 11.51 6.45
CA PRO A 418 9.88 10.93 5.96
C PRO A 418 8.68 11.13 6.90
N ALA A 419 8.87 10.94 8.22
CA ALA A 419 7.78 11.06 9.19
C ALA A 419 7.21 12.48 9.25
N VAL A 420 8.07 13.50 9.30
CA VAL A 420 7.66 14.91 9.30
C VAL A 420 6.99 15.29 7.98
N PHE A 421 7.59 14.89 6.84
CA PHE A 421 7.03 15.15 5.52
C PHE A 421 5.62 14.54 5.37
N MET A 422 5.47 13.25 5.71
CA MET A 422 4.17 12.59 5.60
C MET A 422 3.15 13.12 6.61
N THR A 423 3.59 13.58 7.79
CA THR A 423 2.72 14.29 8.75
C THR A 423 2.16 15.56 8.11
N TYR A 424 3.02 16.35 7.42
CA TYR A 424 2.59 17.55 6.74
C TYR A 424 1.63 17.27 5.60
N ILE A 425 1.90 16.27 4.78
CA ILE A 425 1.02 15.87 3.67
C ILE A 425 -0.35 15.42 4.19
N CYS A 426 -0.40 14.53 5.19
CA CYS A 426 -1.66 14.03 5.74
C CYS A 426 -2.44 15.12 6.46
N ALA A 427 -1.78 16.00 7.23
CA ALA A 427 -2.43 17.11 7.91
C ALA A 427 -2.96 18.16 6.93
N SER A 428 -2.17 18.57 5.95
CA SER A 428 -2.58 19.52 4.92
C SER A 428 -3.77 18.99 4.12
N PHE A 429 -3.79 17.70 3.81
CA PHE A 429 -4.92 17.10 3.10
C PHE A 429 -6.23 17.20 3.89
N VAL A 430 -6.20 17.07 5.21
CA VAL A 430 -7.39 17.23 6.07
C VAL A 430 -7.97 18.64 5.94
N PHE A 431 -7.15 19.68 5.85
CA PHE A 431 -7.64 21.05 5.71
C PHE A 431 -8.05 21.39 4.27
N VAL A 432 -7.30 20.91 3.28
CA VAL A 432 -7.54 21.21 1.86
C VAL A 432 -8.75 20.44 1.32
N SER A 433 -8.87 19.16 1.64
CA SER A 433 -9.83 18.26 0.99
C SER A 433 -11.26 18.47 1.43
N THR A 434 -12.19 18.51 0.47
CA THR A 434 -13.64 18.61 0.70
C THR A 434 -14.23 17.42 1.44
N GLN A 435 -13.54 16.28 1.51
CA GLN A 435 -13.92 15.12 2.29
C GLN A 435 -13.74 15.33 3.81
N PHE A 436 -13.00 16.36 4.22
CA PHE A 436 -12.73 16.70 5.62
C PHE A 436 -13.13 18.15 5.92
N VAL A 437 -12.18 19.05 6.18
CA VAL A 437 -12.47 20.44 6.52
C VAL A 437 -12.92 21.26 5.31
N GLY A 438 -12.38 20.97 4.13
CA GLY A 438 -12.84 21.53 2.87
C GLY A 438 -12.50 23.00 2.63
N MET A 439 -11.38 23.48 3.17
CA MET A 439 -10.94 24.87 2.94
C MET A 439 -10.48 25.13 1.49
N GLY A 440 -10.19 24.06 0.73
CA GLY A 440 -9.60 24.19 -0.60
C GLY A 440 -8.10 24.53 -0.54
N ALA A 441 -7.52 24.85 -1.72
CA ALA A 441 -6.09 25.17 -1.87
C ALA A 441 -5.73 26.60 -1.43
N VAL A 442 -6.27 27.06 -0.32
CA VAL A 442 -5.97 28.40 0.21
C VAL A 442 -4.75 28.37 1.14
N PRO A 443 -3.94 29.46 1.21
CA PRO A 443 -2.73 29.50 2.03
C PRO A 443 -2.97 29.09 3.50
N MET A 444 -4.13 29.47 4.07
CA MET A 444 -4.50 29.16 5.44
C MET A 444 -4.62 27.63 5.71
N ALA A 445 -5.08 26.84 4.74
CA ALA A 445 -5.17 25.39 4.86
C ALA A 445 -3.77 24.77 5.06
N TYR A 446 -2.78 25.25 4.32
CA TYR A 446 -1.38 24.81 4.44
C TYR A 446 -0.73 25.28 5.74
N VAL A 447 -1.08 26.47 6.21
CA VAL A 447 -0.63 26.97 7.53
C VAL A 447 -1.13 26.05 8.64
N TRP A 448 -2.43 25.71 8.64
CA TRP A 448 -2.99 24.77 9.62
C TRP A 448 -2.36 23.37 9.52
N GLY A 449 -2.10 22.88 8.31
CA GLY A 449 -1.34 21.66 8.09
C GLY A 449 0.07 21.74 8.71
N GLY A 450 0.76 22.86 8.54
CA GLY A 450 2.05 23.15 9.16
C GLY A 450 1.99 23.21 10.69
N VAL A 451 1.01 23.90 11.25
CA VAL A 451 0.81 23.98 12.72
C VAL A 451 0.57 22.58 13.30
N ALA A 452 -0.32 21.79 12.69
CA ALA A 452 -0.55 20.39 13.12
C ALA A 452 0.73 19.55 13.06
N THR A 453 1.53 19.71 12.01
CA THR A 453 2.82 19.03 11.84
C THR A 453 3.80 19.40 12.95
N ILE A 454 3.93 20.68 13.26
CA ILE A 454 4.82 21.17 14.34
C ILE A 454 4.36 20.57 15.68
N VAL A 455 3.07 20.61 15.99
CA VAL A 455 2.53 20.06 17.24
C VAL A 455 2.84 18.57 17.36
N ILE A 456 2.55 17.78 16.33
CA ILE A 456 2.81 16.33 16.33
C ILE A 456 4.31 16.07 16.46
N THR A 457 5.15 16.79 15.71
CA THR A 457 6.62 16.63 15.77
C THR A 457 7.16 16.95 17.17
N LEU A 458 6.68 18.02 17.82
CA LEU A 458 7.08 18.38 19.19
C LEU A 458 6.63 17.31 20.21
N LEU A 459 5.42 16.79 20.09
CA LEU A 459 4.93 15.69 20.93
C LEU A 459 5.81 14.45 20.78
N MET A 460 6.20 14.12 19.54
CA MET A 460 7.08 12.98 19.27
C MET A 460 8.50 13.21 19.76
N ALA A 461 9.05 14.41 19.59
CA ALA A 461 10.36 14.80 20.13
C ALA A 461 10.37 14.70 21.66
N TYR A 462 9.34 15.21 22.35
CA TYR A 462 9.19 15.07 23.80
C TYR A 462 9.19 13.60 24.22
N LYS A 463 8.47 12.75 23.52
CA LYS A 463 8.42 11.30 23.77
C LYS A 463 9.78 10.63 23.61
N ILE A 464 10.52 10.97 22.55
CA ILE A 464 11.87 10.47 22.28
C ILE A 464 12.82 10.86 23.43
N LEU A 465 12.79 12.13 23.84
CA LEU A 465 13.63 12.63 24.94
C LEU A 465 13.30 11.97 26.29
N ARG A 466 12.01 11.75 26.58
CA ARG A 466 11.59 11.05 27.79
C ARG A 466 12.01 9.58 27.81
N SER A 467 11.97 8.91 26.65
CA SER A 467 12.43 7.51 26.55
C SER A 467 13.92 7.36 26.85
N ARG A 468 14.73 8.39 26.60
CA ARG A 468 16.17 8.42 26.90
C ARG A 468 16.45 8.46 28.40
N LYS A 469 15.64 9.20 29.19
CA LYS A 469 15.79 9.27 30.66
C LYS A 469 15.43 7.97 31.36
N ALA A 470 14.62 7.12 30.78
CA ALA A 470 14.26 5.82 31.35
C ALA A 470 15.29 4.70 31.03
N LEU A 471 16.31 4.99 30.24
CA LEU A 471 17.40 4.08 29.87
C LEU A 471 18.74 4.45 30.57
N GLN A 472 18.79 5.57 31.27
CA GLN A 472 19.84 5.98 32.21
C GLN A 472 19.43 5.63 33.66
#